data_c3158f2e030abaeb84958f51af78c9d2
#
_entry.id   c3158f2e030abaeb84958f51af78c9d2
#
_cell.length_a   1.000
_cell.length_b   1.000
_cell.length_c   1.000
_cell.angle_alpha   90.00
_cell.angle_beta   90.00
_cell.angle_gamma   90.00
#
_symmetry.space_group_name_H-M   'P 1'
#
loop_
_entity.id
_entity.type
_entity.pdbx_description
1 polymer ?
#
loop_
_entity_poly.entity_id
_entity_poly.type
_entity_poly.pdbx_seq_one_letter_code
_entity_poly.pdbx_strand_id
1 'polypeptide(L)'
;MRPTPIPPHLRKGVACSILLAFVMACNHFNRDAPGVIEEQLRLDPKLDVTPERYSTMTALYFLPSSVVPLLLGLLSAVPESQGGVPSVVVFVGVCVTSGLGNFVAAIGAERASFPTLLAGRGIAGAVYEAVDMTPLGFIPQLLPGRWGTVSGFINGALRLGSVAAFGLLPFAYVGLGGDGGDGARAVFWTCALVGGCMVPAAAMVNRIATGRANALLGLPTAASGTEGEPTRGDPGAIFAADGAMTTAASATPPPDGLSAAGAALHALRSVPSKFWVYAGGSACMYGAVVPFWLYGAGFLQRAHGYSIDRAGTLMLFPELALCALSVPIGVAVDRFHLTFARCQRWYACGAFTIAASHLGLGLGGDPRFFVLSLGTAYACCNQLTWASFPGVCPKDLMSLGGGVVACCINLACAIVPACIGAIRSGSGDGEELGMFILLCSCGLAAAGVGAALSAGMFDEDEFKYVDMREEEEETRGVRSEWEEA
;
A
#
# COMPACT_ATOMS: atom_id res chain seq x y z
N MET A 1 -26.21 26.58 -14.89
CA MET A 1 -26.64 25.77 -13.74
C MET A 1 -25.69 26.03 -12.59
N ARG A 2 -26.17 26.48 -11.43
CA ARG A 2 -25.32 26.57 -10.22
C ARG A 2 -25.07 25.11 -9.77
N PRO A 3 -23.81 24.72 -9.51
CA PRO A 3 -23.54 23.38 -8.99
C PRO A 3 -24.31 23.19 -7.67
N THR A 4 -25.04 22.08 -7.57
CA THR A 4 -25.74 21.72 -6.32
C THR A 4 -24.69 21.60 -5.20
N PRO A 5 -24.92 22.22 -4.04
CA PRO A 5 -23.95 22.14 -2.95
C PRO A 5 -23.76 20.69 -2.49
N ILE A 6 -22.49 20.28 -2.36
CA ILE A 6 -22.13 18.94 -1.88
C ILE A 6 -22.78 18.70 -0.52
N PRO A 7 -23.52 17.59 -0.33
CA PRO A 7 -24.12 17.26 0.97
C PRO A 7 -23.10 17.26 2.11
N PRO A 8 -23.49 17.68 3.33
CA PRO A 8 -22.55 17.82 4.46
C PRO A 8 -21.75 16.56 4.80
N HIS A 9 -22.38 15.39 4.81
CA HIS A 9 -21.72 14.10 5.07
C HIS A 9 -20.68 13.77 3.98
N LEU A 10 -20.96 14.09 2.73
CA LEU A 10 -20.05 13.87 1.63
C LEU A 10 -18.82 14.80 1.70
N ARG A 11 -18.96 16.02 2.27
CA ARG A 11 -17.83 16.95 2.47
C ARG A 11 -16.78 16.38 3.43
N LYS A 12 -17.22 15.74 4.52
CA LYS A 12 -16.30 15.06 5.47
C LYS A 12 -15.52 13.95 4.79
N GLY A 13 -16.23 13.07 4.09
CA GLY A 13 -15.60 11.94 3.40
C GLY A 13 -14.61 12.39 2.34
N VAL A 14 -14.98 13.39 1.51
CA VAL A 14 -14.08 13.94 0.48
C VAL A 14 -12.85 14.59 1.12
N ALA A 15 -13.02 15.42 2.16
CA ALA A 15 -11.90 16.07 2.84
C ALA A 15 -10.94 15.05 3.47
N CYS A 16 -11.47 14.02 4.14
CA CYS A 16 -10.65 12.92 4.67
C CYS A 16 -9.92 12.18 3.54
N SER A 17 -10.58 11.86 2.44
CA SER A 17 -9.97 11.13 1.33
C SER A 17 -8.80 11.91 0.70
N ILE A 18 -8.92 13.24 0.56
CA ILE A 18 -7.84 14.09 0.05
C ILE A 18 -6.65 14.10 1.02
N LEU A 19 -6.91 14.25 2.33
CA LEU A 19 -5.84 14.26 3.34
C LEU A 19 -5.17 12.89 3.44
N LEU A 20 -5.92 11.80 3.37
CA LEU A 20 -5.39 10.44 3.35
C LEU A 20 -4.53 10.20 2.11
N ALA A 21 -5.02 10.60 0.93
CA ALA A 21 -4.25 10.53 -0.31
C ALA A 21 -2.92 11.29 -0.20
N PHE A 22 -2.92 12.46 0.42
CA PHE A 22 -1.70 13.23 0.68
C PHE A 22 -0.75 12.49 1.64
N VAL A 23 -1.25 11.98 2.78
CA VAL A 23 -0.42 11.22 3.74
C VAL A 23 0.20 9.99 3.09
N MET A 24 -0.59 9.22 2.34
CA MET A 24 -0.09 8.04 1.64
C MET A 24 0.91 8.39 0.54
N ALA A 25 0.71 9.49 -0.19
CA ALA A 25 1.69 9.98 -1.15
C ALA A 25 3.01 10.35 -0.47
N CYS A 26 2.98 11.04 0.67
CA CYS A 26 4.18 11.32 1.47
C CYS A 26 4.89 10.04 1.94
N ASN A 27 4.11 9.03 2.35
CA ASN A 27 4.64 7.72 2.77
C ASN A 27 5.39 7.01 1.64
N HIS A 28 4.78 6.96 0.44
CA HIS A 28 5.39 6.36 -0.75
C HIS A 28 6.60 7.16 -1.27
N PHE A 29 6.56 8.50 -1.20
CA PHE A 29 7.73 9.34 -1.48
C PHE A 29 8.94 8.91 -0.63
N ASN A 30 8.75 8.77 0.68
CA ASN A 30 9.81 8.40 1.61
C ASN A 30 10.30 6.94 1.42
N ARG A 31 9.42 6.04 0.99
CA ARG A 31 9.79 4.66 0.65
C ARG A 31 10.80 4.62 -0.48
N ASP A 32 10.51 5.34 -1.57
CA ASP A 32 11.23 5.22 -2.83
C ASP A 32 12.48 6.11 -2.91
N ALA A 33 12.59 7.10 -2.02
CA ALA A 33 13.70 8.06 -2.02
C ALA A 33 15.12 7.42 -2.06
N PRO A 34 15.44 6.37 -1.29
CA PRO A 34 16.75 5.73 -1.39
C PRO A 34 17.00 5.08 -2.75
N GLY A 35 15.94 4.58 -3.42
CA GLY A 35 16.06 4.00 -4.75
C GLY A 35 16.46 5.01 -5.83
N VAL A 36 16.05 6.27 -5.66
CA VAL A 36 16.43 7.36 -6.57
C VAL A 36 17.93 7.64 -6.54
N ILE A 37 18.54 7.55 -5.35
CA ILE A 37 19.95 7.89 -5.09
C ILE A 37 20.81 6.66 -4.74
N GLU A 38 20.42 5.45 -5.16
CA GLU A 38 21.14 4.21 -4.82
C GLU A 38 22.61 4.29 -5.23
N GLU A 39 22.90 4.70 -6.45
CA GLU A 39 24.26 4.80 -6.94
C GLU A 39 25.05 5.90 -6.24
N GLN A 40 24.41 7.03 -5.93
CA GLN A 40 25.04 8.12 -5.20
C GLN A 40 25.37 7.75 -3.77
N LEU A 41 24.54 6.95 -3.11
CA LEU A 41 24.84 6.41 -1.79
C LEU A 41 26.03 5.46 -1.80
N ARG A 42 26.18 4.68 -2.88
CA ARG A 42 27.34 3.77 -3.06
C ARG A 42 28.64 4.53 -3.33
N LEU A 43 28.54 5.65 -4.03
CA LEU A 43 29.69 6.50 -4.35
C LEU A 43 30.06 7.47 -3.23
N ASP A 44 29.22 7.61 -2.18
CA ASP A 44 29.49 8.50 -1.05
C ASP A 44 30.53 7.86 -0.10
N PRO A 45 31.78 8.40 -0.05
CA PRO A 45 32.84 7.81 0.77
C PRO A 45 32.63 8.01 2.26
N LYS A 46 31.71 8.92 2.66
CA LYS A 46 31.44 9.21 4.09
C LYS A 46 30.45 8.22 4.67
N LEU A 47 29.40 7.84 3.90
CA LEU A 47 28.39 6.87 4.34
C LEU A 47 28.83 5.44 4.16
N ASP A 48 29.78 5.18 3.23
CA ASP A 48 30.34 3.84 2.93
C ASP A 48 29.23 2.80 2.74
N VAL A 49 28.25 3.10 1.87
CA VAL A 49 27.09 2.21 1.63
C VAL A 49 27.44 1.17 0.60
N THR A 50 27.98 0.03 1.04
CA THR A 50 28.23 -1.14 0.18
C THR A 50 26.90 -1.75 -0.32
N PRO A 51 26.93 -2.62 -1.36
CA PRO A 51 25.72 -3.33 -1.82
C PRO A 51 25.00 -4.08 -0.68
N GLU A 52 25.73 -4.72 0.24
CA GLU A 52 25.15 -5.40 1.40
C GLU A 52 24.51 -4.42 2.38
N ARG A 53 25.15 -3.28 2.65
CA ARG A 53 24.59 -2.24 3.52
C ARG A 53 23.33 -1.65 2.92
N TYR A 54 23.30 -1.41 1.60
CA TYR A 54 22.11 -0.92 0.92
C TYR A 54 20.97 -1.94 0.96
N SER A 55 21.26 -3.20 0.69
CA SER A 55 20.25 -4.27 0.77
C SER A 55 19.75 -4.48 2.19
N THR A 56 20.63 -4.39 3.21
CA THR A 56 20.25 -4.46 4.63
C THR A 56 19.33 -3.30 5.01
N MET A 57 19.62 -2.09 4.56
CA MET A 57 18.77 -0.91 4.77
C MET A 57 17.38 -1.09 4.17
N THR A 58 17.32 -1.67 2.97
CA THR A 58 16.06 -1.97 2.27
C THR A 58 15.30 -3.10 2.96
N ALA A 59 15.96 -4.20 3.29
CA ALA A 59 15.36 -5.34 3.98
C ALA A 59 14.82 -4.92 5.36
N LEU A 60 15.57 -4.13 6.12
CA LEU A 60 15.14 -3.65 7.44
C LEU A 60 13.97 -2.66 7.36
N TYR A 61 13.76 -2.01 6.21
CA TYR A 61 12.58 -1.19 5.99
C TYR A 61 11.31 -2.04 5.86
N PHE A 62 11.37 -3.16 5.14
CA PHE A 62 10.19 -4.00 4.87
C PHE A 62 9.96 -5.11 5.90
N LEU A 63 11.02 -5.62 6.53
CA LEU A 63 10.90 -6.75 7.47
C LEU A 63 9.97 -6.48 8.66
N PRO A 64 10.03 -5.35 9.38
CA PRO A 64 9.08 -5.06 10.43
C PRO A 64 7.64 -4.86 9.90
N SER A 65 7.49 -4.31 8.69
CA SER A 65 6.19 -4.17 8.03
C SER A 65 5.53 -5.51 7.66
N SER A 66 6.25 -6.63 7.73
CA SER A 66 5.64 -7.96 7.59
C SER A 66 4.88 -8.44 8.83
N VAL A 67 4.97 -7.71 9.96
CA VAL A 67 4.34 -8.11 11.23
C VAL A 67 3.53 -6.98 11.86
N VAL A 68 4.07 -5.75 11.87
CA VAL A 68 3.49 -4.60 12.59
C VAL A 68 2.04 -4.29 12.17
N PRO A 69 1.66 -4.28 10.87
CA PRO A 69 0.28 -4.01 10.47
C PRO A 69 -0.71 -5.02 11.04
N LEU A 70 -0.33 -6.29 11.12
CA LEU A 70 -1.16 -7.34 11.73
C LEU A 70 -1.38 -7.08 13.21
N LEU A 71 -0.31 -6.74 13.95
CA LEU A 71 -0.41 -6.41 15.38
C LEU A 71 -1.28 -5.17 15.63
N LEU A 72 -1.13 -4.13 14.82
CA LEU A 72 -1.95 -2.93 14.92
C LEU A 72 -3.41 -3.18 14.50
N GLY A 73 -3.65 -4.04 13.52
CA GLY A 73 -4.97 -4.50 13.16
C GLY A 73 -5.67 -5.24 14.29
N LEU A 74 -4.97 -6.14 14.98
CA LEU A 74 -5.47 -6.83 16.17
C LEU A 74 -5.76 -5.85 17.32
N LEU A 75 -4.90 -4.87 17.53
CA LEU A 75 -5.10 -3.83 18.55
C LEU A 75 -6.36 -2.98 18.28
N SER A 76 -6.57 -2.63 17.02
CA SER A 76 -7.73 -1.85 16.58
C SER A 76 -9.03 -2.66 16.56
N ALA A 77 -8.96 -3.99 16.54
CA ALA A 77 -10.12 -4.88 16.60
C ALA A 77 -10.71 -5.02 18.02
N VAL A 78 -9.97 -4.63 19.06
CA VAL A 78 -10.47 -4.63 20.43
C VAL A 78 -11.45 -3.48 20.60
N PRO A 79 -12.68 -3.71 21.10
CA PRO A 79 -13.64 -2.64 21.36
C PRO A 79 -13.09 -1.58 22.33
N GLU A 80 -13.43 -0.31 22.11
CA GLU A 80 -13.01 0.78 23.02
C GLU A 80 -13.45 0.55 24.46
N SER A 81 -14.64 -0.05 24.66
CA SER A 81 -15.16 -0.45 25.99
C SER A 81 -14.28 -1.47 26.72
N GLN A 82 -13.42 -2.19 26.00
CA GLN A 82 -12.46 -3.16 26.52
C GLN A 82 -11.01 -2.63 26.47
N GLY A 83 -10.81 -1.33 26.28
CA GLY A 83 -9.49 -0.70 26.22
C GLY A 83 -8.86 -0.70 24.83
N GLY A 84 -9.61 -0.96 23.77
CA GLY A 84 -9.16 -0.85 22.37
C GLY A 84 -8.86 0.61 22.00
N VAL A 85 -8.02 0.79 20.99
CA VAL A 85 -7.63 2.11 20.47
C VAL A 85 -8.33 2.36 19.13
N PRO A 86 -9.04 3.50 18.96
CA PRO A 86 -9.67 3.85 17.70
C PRO A 86 -8.66 3.84 16.53
N SER A 87 -9.04 3.24 15.40
CA SER A 87 -8.17 3.14 14.21
C SER A 87 -7.63 4.51 13.76
N VAL A 88 -8.42 5.58 13.89
CA VAL A 88 -7.97 6.94 13.55
C VAL A 88 -6.89 7.46 14.49
N VAL A 89 -6.86 7.04 15.76
CA VAL A 89 -5.80 7.39 16.72
C VAL A 89 -4.54 6.59 16.41
N VAL A 90 -4.69 5.29 16.10
CA VAL A 90 -3.59 4.44 15.60
C VAL A 90 -2.98 5.06 14.36
N PHE A 91 -3.79 5.54 13.41
CA PHE A 91 -3.33 6.21 12.19
C PHE A 91 -2.45 7.43 12.48
N VAL A 92 -2.82 8.28 13.44
CA VAL A 92 -1.96 9.41 13.85
C VAL A 92 -0.65 8.91 14.45
N GLY A 93 -0.70 7.89 15.30
CA GLY A 93 0.47 7.29 15.92
C GLY A 93 1.48 6.75 14.91
N VAL A 94 1.02 6.01 13.90
CA VAL A 94 1.90 5.48 12.84
C VAL A 94 2.50 6.59 11.97
N CYS A 95 1.75 7.67 11.68
CA CYS A 95 2.28 8.82 10.96
C CYS A 95 3.38 9.57 11.76
N VAL A 96 3.20 9.72 13.08
CA VAL A 96 4.23 10.29 13.96
C VAL A 96 5.48 9.42 13.97
N THR A 97 5.32 8.10 14.09
CA THR A 97 6.43 7.14 14.10
C THR A 97 7.18 7.16 12.76
N SER A 98 6.46 7.21 11.62
CA SER A 98 7.07 7.35 10.30
C SER A 98 7.87 8.65 10.17
N GLY A 99 7.30 9.79 10.59
CA GLY A 99 7.98 11.08 10.59
C GLY A 99 9.25 11.08 11.43
N LEU A 100 9.19 10.53 12.65
CA LEU A 100 10.36 10.38 13.54
C LEU A 100 11.42 9.49 12.92
N GLY A 101 11.05 8.38 12.30
CA GLY A 101 11.98 7.48 11.61
C GLY A 101 12.72 8.18 10.48
N ASN A 102 12.02 8.93 9.64
CA ASN A 102 12.65 9.71 8.56
C ASN A 102 13.55 10.83 9.10
N PHE A 103 13.18 11.47 10.21
CA PHE A 103 14.02 12.46 10.87
C PHE A 103 15.32 11.84 11.44
N VAL A 104 15.24 10.67 12.08
CA VAL A 104 16.42 9.93 12.57
C VAL A 104 17.31 9.50 11.39
N ALA A 105 16.72 9.08 10.26
CA ALA A 105 17.48 8.75 9.06
C ALA A 105 18.24 9.98 8.51
N ALA A 106 17.60 11.16 8.50
CA ALA A 106 18.24 12.41 8.08
C ALA A 106 19.42 12.79 9.00
N ILE A 107 19.27 12.64 10.33
CA ILE A 107 20.39 12.81 11.26
C ILE A 107 21.52 11.82 10.97
N GLY A 108 21.18 10.56 10.62
CA GLY A 108 22.16 9.54 10.23
C GLY A 108 22.97 9.95 9.01
N ALA A 109 22.29 10.46 7.97
CA ALA A 109 22.93 10.99 6.76
C ALA A 109 23.80 12.22 7.07
N GLU A 110 23.29 13.16 7.87
CA GLU A 110 24.02 14.36 8.30
C GLU A 110 25.33 14.05 9.03
N ARG A 111 25.28 13.07 9.93
CA ARG A 111 26.44 12.67 10.74
C ARG A 111 27.32 11.62 10.07
N ALA A 112 27.04 11.25 8.81
CA ALA A 112 27.69 10.15 8.12
C ALA A 112 27.70 8.84 8.94
N SER A 113 26.59 8.58 9.67
CA SER A 113 26.44 7.41 10.52
C SER A 113 25.48 6.41 9.90
N PHE A 114 25.99 5.40 9.23
CA PHE A 114 25.15 4.35 8.65
C PHE A 114 24.26 3.64 9.70
N PRO A 115 24.73 3.30 10.93
CA PRO A 115 23.83 2.69 11.92
C PRO A 115 22.65 3.58 12.31
N THR A 116 22.84 4.90 12.42
CA THR A 116 21.75 5.86 12.73
C THR A 116 20.78 5.97 11.56
N LEU A 117 21.30 6.03 10.34
CA LEU A 117 20.49 6.03 9.12
C LEU A 117 19.65 4.74 9.02
N LEU A 118 20.28 3.59 9.28
CA LEU A 118 19.63 2.28 9.29
C LEU A 118 18.53 2.19 10.36
N ALA A 119 18.78 2.68 11.56
CA ALA A 119 17.77 2.73 12.64
C ALA A 119 16.57 3.59 12.24
N GLY A 120 16.82 4.77 11.67
CA GLY A 120 15.75 5.64 11.18
C GLY A 120 14.91 4.98 10.08
N ARG A 121 15.54 4.31 9.12
CA ARG A 121 14.86 3.56 8.07
C ARG A 121 14.04 2.40 8.63
N GLY A 122 14.57 1.67 9.62
CA GLY A 122 13.85 0.59 10.30
C GLY A 122 12.61 1.09 11.06
N ILE A 123 12.72 2.24 11.77
CA ILE A 123 11.59 2.87 12.47
C ILE A 123 10.51 3.30 11.48
N ALA A 124 10.86 4.01 10.41
CA ALA A 124 9.91 4.44 9.38
C ALA A 124 9.27 3.24 8.68
N GLY A 125 10.09 2.25 8.32
CA GLY A 125 9.64 1.02 7.66
C GLY A 125 8.71 0.18 8.53
N ALA A 126 8.91 0.12 9.84
CA ALA A 126 8.06 -0.65 10.74
C ALA A 126 6.57 -0.28 10.62
N VAL A 127 6.27 0.96 10.33
CA VAL A 127 4.89 1.47 10.22
C VAL A 127 4.48 1.79 8.78
N TYR A 128 5.34 1.53 7.79
CA TYR A 128 5.08 1.89 6.39
C TYR A 128 3.74 1.36 5.89
N GLU A 129 3.52 0.05 5.98
CA GLU A 129 2.29 -0.59 5.52
C GLU A 129 1.08 -0.22 6.41
N ALA A 130 1.34 0.03 7.70
CA ALA A 130 0.29 0.42 8.64
C ALA A 130 -0.29 1.79 8.30
N VAL A 131 0.48 2.72 7.73
CA VAL A 131 -0.03 4.01 7.23
C VAL A 131 -1.06 3.79 6.13
N ASP A 132 -0.84 2.82 5.25
CA ASP A 132 -1.72 2.54 4.11
C ASP A 132 -2.94 1.69 4.52
N MET A 133 -2.77 0.79 5.50
CA MET A 133 -3.82 -0.17 5.91
C MET A 133 -4.76 0.38 7.00
N THR A 134 -4.27 1.18 7.95
CA THR A 134 -5.11 1.68 9.06
C THR A 134 -6.34 2.48 8.61
N PRO A 135 -6.29 3.31 7.55
CA PRO A 135 -7.48 4.01 7.04
C PRO A 135 -8.60 3.11 6.57
N LEU A 136 -8.32 1.86 6.19
CA LEU A 136 -9.34 0.89 5.78
C LEU A 136 -10.37 0.64 6.90
N GLY A 137 -9.96 0.82 8.17
CA GLY A 137 -10.83 0.65 9.32
C GLY A 137 -11.89 1.75 9.51
N PHE A 138 -11.71 2.94 8.91
CA PHE A 138 -12.65 4.07 9.13
C PHE A 138 -13.14 4.77 7.86
N ILE A 139 -12.48 4.62 6.71
CA ILE A 139 -12.94 5.22 5.43
C ILE A 139 -14.33 4.75 5.02
N PRO A 140 -14.69 3.44 5.09
CA PRO A 140 -16.02 2.97 4.70
C PRO A 140 -17.15 3.67 5.44
N GLN A 141 -16.91 4.08 6.70
CA GLN A 141 -17.88 4.80 7.52
C GLN A 141 -18.08 6.26 7.06
N LEU A 142 -17.05 6.85 6.44
CA LEU A 142 -17.08 8.24 5.97
C LEU A 142 -17.73 8.38 4.57
N LEU A 143 -17.69 7.33 3.76
CA LEU A 143 -18.20 7.30 2.38
C LEU A 143 -18.87 5.95 2.07
N PRO A 144 -20.01 5.65 2.70
CA PRO A 144 -20.70 4.38 2.49
C PRO A 144 -21.13 4.22 1.02
N GLY A 145 -21.04 2.98 0.50
CA GLY A 145 -21.45 2.63 -0.86
C GLY A 145 -20.55 3.17 -1.99
N ARG A 146 -19.36 3.74 -1.68
CA ARG A 146 -18.43 4.30 -2.66
C ARG A 146 -17.00 3.76 -2.53
N TRP A 147 -16.87 2.58 -1.95
CA TRP A 147 -15.58 1.99 -1.64
C TRP A 147 -14.65 1.87 -2.86
N GLY A 148 -15.14 1.32 -3.98
CA GLY A 148 -14.35 1.16 -5.20
C GLY A 148 -13.77 2.48 -5.73
N THR A 149 -14.60 3.54 -5.77
CA THR A 149 -14.17 4.87 -6.22
C THR A 149 -13.13 5.48 -5.27
N VAL A 150 -13.35 5.38 -3.96
CA VAL A 150 -12.45 5.96 -2.95
C VAL A 150 -11.13 5.20 -2.89
N SER A 151 -11.19 3.88 -2.89
CA SER A 151 -10.02 3.00 -2.94
C SER A 151 -9.19 3.25 -4.21
N GLY A 152 -9.84 3.33 -5.39
CA GLY A 152 -9.17 3.65 -6.65
C GLY A 152 -8.52 5.03 -6.62
N PHE A 153 -9.18 6.04 -6.07
CA PHE A 153 -8.62 7.39 -5.91
C PHE A 153 -7.40 7.38 -4.98
N ILE A 154 -7.50 6.74 -3.82
CA ILE A 154 -6.40 6.66 -2.85
C ILE A 154 -5.22 5.90 -3.44
N ASN A 155 -5.47 4.73 -4.06
CA ASN A 155 -4.43 3.94 -4.70
C ASN A 155 -3.74 4.68 -5.86
N GLY A 156 -4.47 5.46 -6.65
CA GLY A 156 -3.86 6.32 -7.66
C GLY A 156 -3.05 7.45 -7.04
N ALA A 157 -3.57 8.10 -6.00
CA ALA A 157 -2.95 9.25 -5.37
C ALA A 157 -1.67 8.89 -4.60
N LEU A 158 -1.61 7.73 -3.91
CA LEU A 158 -0.40 7.30 -3.21
C LEU A 158 0.79 7.15 -4.17
N ARG A 159 0.54 6.73 -5.42
CA ARG A 159 1.58 6.59 -6.45
C ARG A 159 2.14 7.94 -6.93
N LEU A 160 1.39 9.03 -6.76
CA LEU A 160 1.93 10.38 -7.01
C LEU A 160 3.11 10.70 -6.09
N GLY A 161 3.18 10.10 -4.90
CA GLY A 161 4.35 10.19 -4.02
C GLY A 161 5.59 9.57 -4.65
N SER A 162 5.47 8.38 -5.21
CA SER A 162 6.56 7.72 -5.94
C SER A 162 6.96 8.50 -7.19
N VAL A 163 5.98 8.99 -7.96
CA VAL A 163 6.22 9.89 -9.11
C VAL A 163 7.00 11.13 -8.68
N ALA A 164 6.61 11.75 -7.56
CA ALA A 164 7.31 12.92 -7.02
C ALA A 164 8.73 12.57 -6.55
N ALA A 165 8.94 11.41 -5.94
CA ALA A 165 10.27 10.97 -5.51
C ALA A 165 11.21 10.83 -6.72
N PHE A 166 10.83 10.06 -7.73
CA PHE A 166 11.65 9.86 -8.93
C PHE A 166 11.79 11.13 -9.80
N GLY A 167 10.77 12.00 -9.78
CA GLY A 167 10.79 13.25 -10.56
C GLY A 167 11.52 14.41 -9.89
N LEU A 168 11.46 14.54 -8.56
CA LEU A 168 11.97 15.72 -7.86
C LEU A 168 13.29 15.49 -7.12
N LEU A 169 13.52 14.30 -6.56
CA LEU A 169 14.72 14.04 -5.77
C LEU A 169 16.04 14.11 -6.57
N PRO A 170 16.12 13.74 -7.86
CA PRO A 170 17.32 13.99 -8.64
C PRO A 170 17.71 15.46 -8.68
N PHE A 171 16.72 16.36 -8.85
CA PHE A 171 16.97 17.81 -8.83
C PHE A 171 17.35 18.32 -7.44
N ALA A 172 16.74 17.78 -6.37
CA ALA A 172 17.12 18.10 -5.01
C ALA A 172 18.56 17.65 -4.71
N TYR A 173 18.95 16.47 -5.17
CA TYR A 173 20.32 15.96 -5.04
C TYR A 173 21.33 16.88 -5.72
N VAL A 174 21.11 17.20 -7.00
CA VAL A 174 22.04 18.03 -7.80
C VAL A 174 22.04 19.49 -7.31
N GLY A 175 20.85 20.06 -7.04
CA GLY A 175 20.67 21.47 -6.70
C GLY A 175 21.16 21.84 -5.31
N LEU A 176 21.21 20.90 -4.37
CA LEU A 176 21.51 21.15 -2.96
C LEU A 176 22.86 20.59 -2.51
N GLY A 177 23.72 20.14 -3.43
CA GLY A 177 25.06 19.74 -3.01
C GLY A 177 25.78 18.74 -3.93
N GLY A 178 25.10 18.08 -4.84
CA GLY A 178 25.67 17.24 -5.89
C GLY A 178 26.84 16.37 -5.43
N ASP A 179 27.92 16.42 -6.21
CA ASP A 179 29.13 15.62 -6.03
C ASP A 179 29.95 15.93 -4.76
N GLY A 180 29.58 16.98 -4.01
CA GLY A 180 30.24 17.36 -2.74
C GLY A 180 29.88 16.48 -1.54
N GLY A 181 29.02 15.46 -1.68
CA GLY A 181 28.54 14.60 -0.60
C GLY A 181 27.38 15.19 0.22
N ASP A 182 26.89 16.36 -0.14
CA ASP A 182 25.77 17.01 0.55
C ASP A 182 24.42 16.67 -0.10
N GLY A 183 24.42 16.16 -1.34
CA GLY A 183 23.20 15.78 -2.05
C GLY A 183 22.43 14.65 -1.39
N ALA A 184 23.08 13.60 -0.88
CA ALA A 184 22.43 12.54 -0.15
C ALA A 184 21.78 13.05 1.14
N ARG A 185 22.46 13.94 1.88
CA ARG A 185 21.90 14.61 3.08
C ARG A 185 20.65 15.41 2.73
N ALA A 186 20.69 16.20 1.65
CA ALA A 186 19.55 16.98 1.19
C ALA A 186 18.34 16.12 0.88
N VAL A 187 18.53 14.94 0.27
CA VAL A 187 17.47 13.97 0.00
C VAL A 187 16.85 13.44 1.32
N PHE A 188 17.66 13.03 2.30
CA PHE A 188 17.14 12.53 3.58
C PHE A 188 16.46 13.64 4.41
N TRP A 189 16.95 14.89 4.37
CA TRP A 189 16.25 16.01 5.00
C TRP A 189 14.93 16.34 4.28
N THR A 190 14.86 16.20 2.97
CA THR A 190 13.61 16.29 2.20
C THR A 190 12.62 15.22 2.65
N CYS A 191 13.08 13.97 2.85
CA CYS A 191 12.26 12.90 3.39
C CYS A 191 11.76 13.20 4.80
N ALA A 192 12.60 13.78 5.66
CA ALA A 192 12.22 14.18 7.02
C ALA A 192 11.13 15.28 6.98
N LEU A 193 11.26 16.28 6.10
CA LEU A 193 10.25 17.31 5.91
C LEU A 193 8.92 16.74 5.43
N VAL A 194 8.96 15.90 4.38
CA VAL A 194 7.77 15.24 3.81
C VAL A 194 7.11 14.34 4.86
N GLY A 195 7.88 13.54 5.60
CA GLY A 195 7.39 12.73 6.71
C GLY A 195 6.78 13.59 7.84
N GLY A 196 7.38 14.74 8.14
CA GLY A 196 6.83 15.70 9.10
C GLY A 196 5.48 16.27 8.67
N CYS A 197 5.25 16.50 7.37
CA CYS A 197 3.97 16.97 6.84
C CYS A 197 2.82 15.95 6.97
N MET A 198 3.13 14.67 7.12
CA MET A 198 2.10 13.65 7.36
C MET A 198 1.38 13.86 8.70
N VAL A 199 2.09 14.33 9.74
CA VAL A 199 1.56 14.44 11.10
C VAL A 199 0.40 15.43 11.20
N PRO A 200 0.50 16.70 10.76
CA PRO A 200 -0.62 17.61 10.80
C PRO A 200 -1.78 17.18 9.89
N ALA A 201 -1.51 16.54 8.76
CA ALA A 201 -2.55 15.99 7.89
C ALA A 201 -3.31 14.84 8.58
N ALA A 202 -2.62 13.90 9.21
CA ALA A 202 -3.24 12.82 9.99
C ALA A 202 -4.02 13.35 11.20
N ALA A 203 -3.49 14.36 11.90
CA ALA A 203 -4.21 15.02 12.99
C ALA A 203 -5.50 15.70 12.50
N MET A 204 -5.49 16.28 11.29
CA MET A 204 -6.68 16.86 10.70
C MET A 204 -7.71 15.78 10.33
N VAL A 205 -7.27 14.64 9.76
CA VAL A 205 -8.15 13.47 9.52
C VAL A 205 -8.82 13.05 10.81
N ASN A 206 -8.07 12.92 11.92
CA ASN A 206 -8.62 12.58 13.22
C ASN A 206 -9.68 13.60 13.69
N ARG A 207 -9.41 14.91 13.55
CA ARG A 207 -10.37 15.97 13.93
C ARG A 207 -11.66 15.91 13.10
N ILE A 208 -11.55 15.64 11.80
CA ILE A 208 -12.71 15.54 10.91
C ILE A 208 -13.51 14.26 11.22
N ALA A 209 -12.85 13.11 11.35
CA ALA A 209 -13.48 11.83 11.64
C ALA A 209 -14.23 11.86 12.98
N THR A 210 -13.64 12.48 14.02
CA THR A 210 -14.25 12.62 15.35
C THR A 210 -15.25 13.78 15.49
N GLY A 211 -15.55 14.48 14.40
CA GLY A 211 -16.47 15.63 14.41
C GLY A 211 -15.91 16.92 15.02
N ARG A 212 -14.66 16.92 15.54
CA ARG A 212 -14.03 18.09 16.17
C ARG A 212 -13.68 19.22 15.20
N ALA A 213 -13.77 18.96 13.89
CA ALA A 213 -13.51 19.96 12.84
C ALA A 213 -14.77 20.31 12.03
N ASN A 214 -15.97 20.02 12.55
CA ASN A 214 -17.23 20.29 11.83
C ASN A 214 -17.36 21.77 11.42
N ALA A 215 -16.96 22.70 12.28
CA ALA A 215 -17.01 24.13 12.00
C ALA A 215 -16.15 24.53 10.78
N LEU A 216 -14.98 23.88 10.57
CA LEU A 216 -14.11 24.14 9.42
C LEU A 216 -14.74 23.70 8.10
N LEU A 217 -15.64 22.72 8.16
CA LEU A 217 -16.33 22.17 6.98
C LEU A 217 -17.72 22.82 6.77
N GLY A 218 -18.08 23.80 7.60
CA GLY A 218 -19.41 24.44 7.57
C GLY A 218 -20.53 23.46 7.92
N LEU A 219 -20.26 22.50 8.82
CA LEU A 219 -21.21 21.51 9.28
C LEU A 219 -21.77 21.91 10.66
N PRO A 220 -23.01 21.51 11.00
CA PRO A 220 -23.55 21.75 12.32
C PRO A 220 -22.66 21.09 13.39
N THR A 221 -22.24 21.89 14.35
CA THR A 221 -21.64 21.38 15.61
C THR A 221 -22.78 20.85 16.47
N ALA A 222 -22.67 19.60 16.95
CA ALA A 222 -23.59 19.13 17.96
C ALA A 222 -23.52 20.09 19.16
N ALA A 223 -24.60 20.83 19.39
CA ALA A 223 -24.74 21.68 20.57
C ALA A 223 -24.63 20.78 21.79
N SER A 224 -23.69 21.07 22.67
CA SER A 224 -23.62 20.48 24.00
C SER A 224 -24.89 20.90 24.76
N GLY A 225 -25.78 19.96 24.98
CA GLY A 225 -26.85 20.18 25.90
C GLY A 225 -28.24 19.81 25.38
N THR A 226 -28.83 18.94 26.11
CA THR A 226 -30.18 18.38 26.19
C THR A 226 -30.34 17.03 25.49
N GLU A 227 -30.43 16.04 26.35
CA GLU A 227 -31.01 14.73 26.08
C GLU A 227 -32.45 14.91 25.60
N GLY A 228 -32.62 15.09 24.29
CA GLY A 228 -33.89 14.99 23.61
C GLY A 228 -34.02 13.56 23.08
N GLU A 229 -35.06 12.87 23.46
CA GLU A 229 -35.46 11.57 22.94
C GLU A 229 -35.30 11.54 21.40
N PRO A 230 -34.68 10.51 20.84
CA PRO A 230 -34.47 10.41 19.39
C PRO A 230 -35.84 10.30 18.72
N THR A 231 -36.26 11.34 18.03
CA THR A 231 -37.44 11.30 17.17
C THR A 231 -37.16 10.32 16.03
N ARG A 232 -38.02 9.31 15.93
CA ARG A 232 -38.07 8.28 14.88
C ARG A 232 -38.19 8.97 13.52
N GLY A 233 -37.08 9.14 12.81
CA GLY A 233 -37.06 9.78 11.50
C GLY A 233 -35.85 10.64 11.18
N ASP A 234 -34.88 10.79 12.09
CA ASP A 234 -33.63 11.52 11.81
C ASP A 234 -32.60 10.55 11.16
N PRO A 235 -32.22 10.77 9.88
CA PRO A 235 -31.16 9.97 9.25
C PRO A 235 -29.83 10.03 9.97
N GLY A 236 -29.61 11.04 10.83
CA GLY A 236 -28.43 11.16 11.67
C GLY A 236 -28.44 10.23 12.88
N ALA A 237 -29.60 9.77 13.35
CA ALA A 237 -29.74 8.87 14.49
C ALA A 237 -29.34 7.42 14.14
N ILE A 238 -29.45 7.02 12.89
CA ILE A 238 -28.99 5.70 12.40
C ILE A 238 -27.47 5.59 12.51
N PHE A 239 -26.73 6.70 12.36
CA PHE A 239 -25.27 6.70 12.46
C PHE A 239 -24.72 6.75 13.90
N ALA A 240 -25.55 7.13 14.88
CA ALA A 240 -25.14 7.14 16.28
C ALA A 240 -25.36 5.77 16.97
N ALA A 241 -26.32 4.98 16.49
CA ALA A 241 -26.61 3.64 17.02
C ALA A 241 -25.78 2.53 16.40
N ASP A 242 -25.38 2.69 15.10
CA ASP A 242 -24.54 1.74 14.36
C ASP A 242 -23.05 2.12 14.33
N GLY A 243 -22.64 3.16 15.05
CA GLY A 243 -21.25 3.58 15.23
C GLY A 243 -20.39 2.55 15.98
N ALA A 244 -20.98 1.48 16.47
CA ALA A 244 -20.36 0.24 16.91
C ALA A 244 -20.52 -0.84 15.82
N MET A 245 -20.42 -0.49 14.55
CA MET A 245 -20.18 -1.51 13.55
C MET A 245 -18.72 -1.94 13.67
N THR A 246 -18.55 -2.72 14.70
CA THR A 246 -17.61 -3.81 14.80
C THR A 246 -17.23 -4.28 13.41
N THR A 247 -15.99 -4.06 13.03
CA THR A 247 -15.27 -4.96 12.12
C THR A 247 -15.13 -6.37 12.72
N ALA A 248 -15.83 -6.65 13.80
CA ALA A 248 -16.27 -7.93 14.29
C ALA A 248 -17.72 -8.13 13.80
N ALA A 249 -17.95 -8.03 12.47
CA ALA A 249 -19.16 -8.52 11.88
C ALA A 249 -19.20 -10.03 12.12
N SER A 250 -20.24 -10.48 12.78
CA SER A 250 -20.79 -11.84 12.84
C SER A 250 -19.81 -13.03 12.71
N ALA A 251 -18.57 -12.87 13.17
CA ALA A 251 -17.84 -14.05 13.59
C ALA A 251 -18.67 -14.65 14.71
N THR A 252 -19.16 -15.88 14.57
CA THR A 252 -19.60 -16.71 15.68
C THR A 252 -18.72 -16.36 16.88
N PRO A 253 -19.31 -15.99 18.03
CA PRO A 253 -18.50 -15.61 19.18
C PRO A 253 -17.38 -16.62 19.35
N PRO A 254 -16.10 -16.18 19.54
CA PRO A 254 -15.01 -17.12 19.68
C PRO A 254 -15.38 -18.13 20.76
N PRO A 255 -15.00 -19.41 20.60
CA PRO A 255 -15.26 -20.42 21.62
C PRO A 255 -14.87 -19.84 22.97
N ASP A 256 -15.77 -19.93 23.94
CA ASP A 256 -15.64 -19.32 25.26
C ASP A 256 -14.21 -19.57 25.82
N GLY A 257 -13.45 -18.48 26.06
CA GLY A 257 -12.12 -18.50 26.64
C GLY A 257 -10.92 -18.24 25.73
N LEU A 258 -11.09 -18.01 24.41
CA LEU A 258 -9.97 -17.64 23.52
C LEU A 258 -9.67 -16.14 23.60
N SER A 259 -8.39 -15.79 23.74
CA SER A 259 -7.92 -14.41 23.53
C SER A 259 -8.19 -13.96 22.07
N ALA A 260 -8.24 -12.64 21.83
CA ALA A 260 -8.41 -12.09 20.47
C ALA A 260 -7.36 -12.65 19.46
N ALA A 261 -6.12 -12.84 19.91
CA ALA A 261 -5.08 -13.46 19.12
C ALA A 261 -5.36 -14.96 18.84
N GLY A 262 -5.92 -15.69 19.81
CA GLY A 262 -6.31 -17.08 19.64
C GLY A 262 -7.47 -17.23 18.64
N ALA A 263 -8.45 -16.35 18.70
CA ALA A 263 -9.56 -16.31 17.75
C ALA A 263 -9.09 -15.99 16.32
N ALA A 264 -8.19 -15.01 16.16
CA ALA A 264 -7.59 -14.67 14.87
C ALA A 264 -6.78 -15.84 14.28
N LEU A 265 -5.99 -16.53 15.11
CA LEU A 265 -5.22 -17.70 14.68
C LEU A 265 -6.14 -18.87 14.28
N HIS A 266 -7.22 -19.08 15.02
CA HIS A 266 -8.22 -20.09 14.68
C HIS A 266 -8.91 -19.75 13.35
N ALA A 267 -9.31 -18.49 13.17
CA ALA A 267 -9.89 -18.00 11.92
C ALA A 267 -8.93 -18.19 10.72
N LEU A 268 -7.63 -17.89 10.87
CA LEU A 268 -6.63 -18.11 9.83
C LEU A 268 -6.43 -19.59 9.47
N ARG A 269 -6.66 -20.52 10.40
CA ARG A 269 -6.59 -21.95 10.12
C ARG A 269 -7.78 -22.47 9.32
N SER A 270 -8.90 -21.76 9.35
CA SER A 270 -10.11 -22.12 8.57
C SER A 270 -10.09 -21.55 7.13
N VAL A 271 -9.09 -20.71 6.79
CA VAL A 271 -8.99 -20.12 5.46
C VAL A 271 -8.57 -21.19 4.44
N PRO A 272 -9.21 -21.26 3.25
CA PRO A 272 -8.93 -22.24 2.22
C PRO A 272 -7.46 -22.21 1.73
N SER A 273 -6.94 -23.35 1.28
CA SER A 273 -5.60 -23.46 0.70
C SER A 273 -5.37 -22.48 -0.47
N LYS A 274 -6.41 -22.25 -1.27
CA LYS A 274 -6.47 -21.26 -2.35
C LYS A 274 -6.02 -19.85 -1.92
N PHE A 275 -6.38 -19.42 -0.72
CA PHE A 275 -5.96 -18.13 -0.16
C PHE A 275 -4.43 -18.06 0.02
N TRP A 276 -3.82 -19.12 0.57
CA TRP A 276 -2.37 -19.13 0.81
C TRP A 276 -1.58 -19.15 -0.49
N VAL A 277 -2.07 -19.88 -1.49
CA VAL A 277 -1.49 -19.89 -2.84
C VAL A 277 -1.59 -18.50 -3.47
N TYR A 278 -2.74 -17.83 -3.33
CA TYR A 278 -2.93 -16.46 -3.78
C TYR A 278 -1.99 -15.47 -3.06
N ALA A 279 -1.86 -15.57 -1.74
CA ALA A 279 -0.94 -14.73 -0.96
C ALA A 279 0.51 -14.93 -1.40
N GLY A 280 0.92 -16.18 -1.63
CA GLY A 280 2.24 -16.53 -2.16
C GLY A 280 2.49 -15.97 -3.56
N GLY A 281 1.52 -16.08 -4.47
CA GLY A 281 1.60 -15.50 -5.80
C GLY A 281 1.72 -13.98 -5.78
N SER A 282 0.94 -13.33 -4.91
CA SER A 282 1.03 -11.88 -4.68
C SER A 282 2.42 -11.49 -4.16
N ALA A 283 2.93 -12.22 -3.17
CA ALA A 283 4.27 -11.99 -2.63
C ALA A 283 5.37 -12.12 -3.70
N CYS A 284 5.28 -13.14 -4.56
CA CYS A 284 6.21 -13.31 -5.68
C CYS A 284 6.14 -12.14 -6.68
N MET A 285 4.95 -11.68 -7.03
CA MET A 285 4.78 -10.56 -7.96
C MET A 285 5.38 -9.27 -7.41
N TYR A 286 5.07 -8.92 -6.15
CA TYR A 286 5.65 -7.74 -5.52
C TYR A 286 7.16 -7.91 -5.28
N GLY A 287 7.62 -9.11 -4.96
CA GLY A 287 9.04 -9.44 -4.88
C GLY A 287 9.79 -9.31 -6.21
N ALA A 288 9.10 -9.47 -7.35
CA ALA A 288 9.68 -9.18 -8.66
C ALA A 288 9.79 -7.67 -8.93
N VAL A 289 8.86 -6.86 -8.46
CA VAL A 289 8.71 -5.47 -8.90
C VAL A 289 9.29 -4.46 -7.91
N VAL A 290 8.93 -4.55 -6.62
CA VAL A 290 9.33 -3.53 -5.63
C VAL A 290 10.84 -3.42 -5.48
N PRO A 291 11.63 -4.51 -5.43
CA PRO A 291 13.09 -4.39 -5.42
C PRO A 291 13.65 -3.66 -6.65
N PHE A 292 13.05 -3.85 -7.83
CA PHE A 292 13.48 -3.10 -9.02
C PHE A 292 13.28 -1.59 -8.87
N TRP A 293 12.23 -1.12 -8.17
CA TRP A 293 12.08 0.31 -7.84
C TRP A 293 13.24 0.85 -7.02
N LEU A 294 13.87 0.02 -6.22
CA LEU A 294 14.94 0.41 -5.31
C LEU A 294 16.34 0.31 -5.96
N TYR A 295 16.51 -0.54 -6.97
CA TYR A 295 17.79 -0.76 -7.65
C TYR A 295 17.80 -0.23 -9.07
N GLY A 296 16.65 0.03 -9.68
CA GLY A 296 16.53 0.32 -11.11
C GLY A 296 17.20 1.62 -11.54
N ALA A 297 17.11 2.68 -10.73
CA ALA A 297 17.77 3.94 -11.07
C ALA A 297 19.30 3.79 -11.07
N GLY A 298 19.88 3.10 -10.09
CA GLY A 298 21.28 2.80 -10.03
C GLY A 298 21.73 1.85 -11.17
N PHE A 299 20.93 0.84 -11.50
CA PHE A 299 21.17 -0.01 -12.66
C PHE A 299 21.24 0.80 -13.96
N LEU A 300 20.30 1.71 -14.20
CA LEU A 300 20.31 2.57 -15.39
C LEU A 300 21.56 3.46 -15.48
N GLN A 301 22.04 3.93 -14.34
CA GLN A 301 23.27 4.72 -14.28
C GLN A 301 24.51 3.85 -14.59
N ARG A 302 24.64 2.69 -13.95
CA ARG A 302 25.80 1.80 -14.12
C ARG A 302 25.86 1.12 -15.48
N ALA A 303 24.76 0.46 -15.87
CA ALA A 303 24.73 -0.37 -17.08
C ALA A 303 24.49 0.43 -18.37
N HIS A 304 23.79 1.56 -18.29
CA HIS A 304 23.42 2.35 -19.47
C HIS A 304 24.00 3.76 -19.46
N GLY A 305 24.81 4.15 -18.45
CA GLY A 305 25.44 5.47 -18.38
C GLY A 305 24.46 6.64 -18.27
N TYR A 306 23.26 6.41 -17.74
CA TYR A 306 22.28 7.49 -17.57
C TYR A 306 22.73 8.42 -16.43
N SER A 307 22.47 9.73 -16.60
CA SER A 307 22.53 10.66 -15.48
C SER A 307 21.40 10.37 -14.46
N ILE A 308 21.58 10.84 -13.24
CA ILE A 308 20.60 10.61 -12.16
C ILE A 308 19.19 11.12 -12.53
N ASP A 309 19.12 12.30 -13.16
CA ASP A 309 17.87 12.91 -13.64
C ASP A 309 17.20 12.09 -14.75
N ARG A 310 18.00 11.56 -15.70
CA ARG A 310 17.50 10.71 -16.79
C ARG A 310 17.04 9.34 -16.26
N ALA A 311 17.78 8.75 -15.34
CA ALA A 311 17.39 7.50 -14.68
C ALA A 311 16.10 7.69 -13.86
N GLY A 312 16.01 8.74 -13.06
CA GLY A 312 14.80 9.10 -12.31
C GLY A 312 13.61 9.35 -13.24
N THR A 313 13.80 10.11 -14.33
CA THR A 313 12.74 10.34 -15.33
C THR A 313 12.23 9.03 -15.93
N LEU A 314 13.10 8.07 -16.25
CA LEU A 314 12.65 6.78 -16.78
C LEU A 314 11.90 5.97 -15.70
N MET A 315 12.39 5.95 -14.47
CA MET A 315 11.78 5.22 -13.36
C MET A 315 10.44 5.81 -12.89
N LEU A 316 10.12 7.06 -13.21
CA LEU A 316 8.83 7.65 -12.90
C LEU A 316 7.69 7.12 -13.80
N PHE A 317 7.98 6.63 -15.03
CA PHE A 317 6.94 6.14 -15.95
C PHE A 317 6.16 4.93 -15.44
N PRO A 318 6.75 3.91 -14.81
CA PRO A 318 6.02 2.83 -14.17
C PRO A 318 4.99 3.31 -13.14
N GLU A 319 5.35 4.29 -12.34
CA GLU A 319 4.45 4.86 -11.33
C GLU A 319 3.33 5.70 -11.96
N LEU A 320 3.64 6.44 -13.03
CA LEU A 320 2.61 7.12 -13.83
C LEU A 320 1.66 6.13 -14.48
N ALA A 321 2.14 4.97 -14.95
CA ALA A 321 1.28 3.92 -15.49
C ALA A 321 0.32 3.40 -14.42
N LEU A 322 0.78 3.20 -13.18
CA LEU A 322 -0.11 2.85 -12.08
C LEU A 322 -1.17 3.93 -11.81
N CYS A 323 -0.77 5.20 -11.72
CA CYS A 323 -1.71 6.30 -11.53
C CYS A 323 -2.78 6.33 -12.62
N ALA A 324 -2.36 6.18 -13.89
CA ALA A 324 -3.24 6.29 -15.04
C ALA A 324 -4.16 5.08 -15.23
N LEU A 325 -3.67 3.87 -14.94
CA LEU A 325 -4.37 2.61 -15.26
C LEU A 325 -5.18 2.05 -14.08
N SER A 326 -4.90 2.44 -12.83
CA SER A 326 -5.58 1.89 -11.67
C SER A 326 -7.11 2.05 -11.74
N VAL A 327 -7.59 3.26 -11.99
CA VAL A 327 -9.04 3.53 -12.09
C VAL A 327 -9.67 2.86 -13.32
N PRO A 328 -9.12 3.01 -14.55
CA PRO A 328 -9.66 2.33 -15.72
C PRO A 328 -9.75 0.81 -15.59
N ILE A 329 -8.73 0.15 -15.01
CA ILE A 329 -8.74 -1.30 -14.82
C ILE A 329 -9.80 -1.69 -13.79
N GLY A 330 -9.92 -0.97 -12.66
CA GLY A 330 -10.97 -1.21 -11.67
C GLY A 330 -12.36 -1.09 -12.28
N VAL A 331 -12.61 -0.01 -13.05
CA VAL A 331 -13.87 0.18 -13.77
C VAL A 331 -14.11 -0.96 -14.79
N ALA A 332 -13.06 -1.44 -15.47
CA ALA A 332 -13.20 -2.55 -16.41
C ALA A 332 -13.57 -3.87 -15.71
N VAL A 333 -12.96 -4.15 -14.56
CA VAL A 333 -13.31 -5.32 -13.73
C VAL A 333 -14.80 -5.28 -13.37
N ASP A 334 -15.28 -4.14 -12.86
CA ASP A 334 -16.66 -3.98 -12.44
C ASP A 334 -17.63 -4.03 -13.63
N ARG A 335 -17.36 -3.27 -14.70
CA ARG A 335 -18.25 -3.14 -15.86
C ARG A 335 -18.36 -4.43 -16.68
N PHE A 336 -17.26 -5.17 -16.82
CA PHE A 336 -17.25 -6.43 -17.59
C PHE A 336 -17.49 -7.65 -16.71
N HIS A 337 -17.74 -7.44 -15.41
CA HIS A 337 -18.02 -8.50 -14.45
C HIS A 337 -17.00 -9.63 -14.55
N LEU A 338 -15.71 -9.27 -14.43
CA LEU A 338 -14.65 -10.26 -14.55
C LEU A 338 -14.71 -11.22 -13.38
N THR A 339 -14.86 -12.51 -13.68
CA THR A 339 -14.80 -13.57 -12.68
C THR A 339 -13.40 -13.69 -12.08
N PHE A 340 -13.27 -14.28 -10.90
CA PHE A 340 -11.97 -14.57 -10.26
C PHE A 340 -11.00 -15.23 -11.24
N ALA A 341 -11.42 -16.30 -11.91
CA ALA A 341 -10.59 -17.02 -12.87
C ALA A 341 -10.12 -16.14 -14.04
N ARG A 342 -10.97 -15.22 -14.55
CA ARG A 342 -10.56 -14.26 -15.58
C ARG A 342 -9.55 -13.25 -15.05
N CYS A 343 -9.75 -12.72 -13.85
CA CYS A 343 -8.78 -11.83 -13.20
C CYS A 343 -7.44 -12.51 -13.05
N GLN A 344 -7.41 -13.77 -12.56
CA GLN A 344 -6.18 -14.53 -12.39
C GLN A 344 -5.49 -14.87 -13.71
N ARG A 345 -6.24 -15.06 -14.80
CA ARG A 345 -5.66 -15.24 -16.14
C ARG A 345 -4.95 -13.98 -16.64
N TRP A 346 -5.58 -12.83 -16.51
CA TRP A 346 -4.95 -11.55 -16.87
C TRP A 346 -3.77 -11.22 -15.97
N TYR A 347 -3.87 -11.54 -14.67
CA TYR A 347 -2.76 -11.45 -13.72
C TYR A 347 -1.57 -12.32 -14.17
N ALA A 348 -1.80 -13.57 -14.57
CA ALA A 348 -0.76 -14.46 -15.05
C ALA A 348 -0.05 -13.89 -16.30
N CYS A 349 -0.81 -13.35 -17.26
CA CYS A 349 -0.24 -12.70 -18.43
C CYS A 349 0.62 -11.48 -18.05
N GLY A 350 0.14 -10.65 -17.13
CA GLY A 350 0.90 -9.50 -16.63
C GLY A 350 2.17 -9.92 -15.89
N ALA A 351 2.10 -10.91 -15.01
CA ALA A 351 3.26 -11.42 -14.28
C ALA A 351 4.30 -12.07 -15.21
N PHE A 352 3.87 -12.75 -16.26
CA PHE A 352 4.77 -13.23 -17.31
C PHE A 352 5.44 -12.07 -18.06
N THR A 353 4.72 -10.99 -18.35
CA THR A 353 5.27 -9.79 -18.98
C THR A 353 6.31 -9.11 -18.07
N ILE A 354 6.07 -9.07 -16.74
CA ILE A 354 7.05 -8.60 -15.75
C ILE A 354 8.33 -9.45 -15.83
N ALA A 355 8.19 -10.78 -15.82
CA ALA A 355 9.33 -11.70 -15.93
C ALA A 355 10.13 -11.50 -17.23
N ALA A 356 9.43 -11.41 -18.35
CA ALA A 356 10.04 -11.17 -19.66
C ALA A 356 10.76 -9.81 -19.72
N SER A 357 10.21 -8.78 -19.08
CA SER A 357 10.83 -7.45 -19.00
C SER A 357 12.12 -7.49 -18.19
N HIS A 358 12.15 -8.19 -17.06
CA HIS A 358 13.38 -8.38 -16.28
C HIS A 358 14.45 -9.15 -17.06
N LEU A 359 14.05 -10.22 -17.74
CA LEU A 359 14.97 -10.97 -18.57
C LEU A 359 15.56 -10.08 -19.70
N GLY A 360 14.69 -9.30 -20.35
CA GLY A 360 15.11 -8.37 -21.41
C GLY A 360 16.11 -7.31 -20.91
N LEU A 361 15.88 -6.74 -19.71
CA LEU A 361 16.82 -5.81 -19.06
C LEU A 361 18.14 -6.49 -18.73
N GLY A 362 18.10 -7.70 -18.16
CA GLY A 362 19.30 -8.47 -17.81
C GLY A 362 20.15 -8.87 -19.02
N LEU A 363 19.53 -9.04 -20.19
CA LEU A 363 20.21 -9.33 -21.47
C LEU A 363 20.67 -8.07 -22.23
N GLY A 364 20.57 -6.87 -21.61
CA GLY A 364 21.02 -5.62 -22.21
C GLY A 364 20.05 -4.99 -23.23
N GLY A 365 18.77 -5.36 -23.18
CA GLY A 365 17.74 -4.75 -24.03
C GLY A 365 17.47 -3.28 -23.71
N ASP A 366 16.76 -2.57 -24.62
CA ASP A 366 16.47 -1.14 -24.43
C ASP A 366 15.66 -0.91 -23.15
N PRO A 367 16.21 -0.21 -22.14
CA PRO A 367 15.57 -0.04 -20.86
C PRO A 367 14.25 0.75 -20.97
N ARG A 368 14.09 1.64 -21.94
CA ARG A 368 12.86 2.41 -22.14
C ARG A 368 11.67 1.51 -22.44
N PHE A 369 11.89 0.52 -23.32
CA PHE A 369 10.86 -0.44 -23.68
C PHE A 369 10.51 -1.36 -22.49
N PHE A 370 11.52 -1.95 -21.85
CA PHE A 370 11.28 -2.95 -20.79
C PHE A 370 10.79 -2.33 -19.48
N VAL A 371 11.26 -1.14 -19.10
CA VAL A 371 10.77 -0.43 -17.90
C VAL A 371 9.31 0.00 -18.08
N LEU A 372 8.92 0.49 -19.27
CA LEU A 372 7.53 0.85 -19.54
C LEU A 372 6.62 -0.39 -19.57
N SER A 373 7.07 -1.47 -20.22
CA SER A 373 6.38 -2.76 -20.27
C SER A 373 6.14 -3.31 -18.85
N LEU A 374 7.19 -3.31 -18.03
CA LEU A 374 7.14 -3.75 -16.63
C LEU A 374 6.14 -2.91 -15.82
N GLY A 375 6.19 -1.58 -15.94
CA GLY A 375 5.29 -0.68 -15.22
C GLY A 375 3.83 -0.88 -15.61
N THR A 376 3.55 -1.03 -16.90
CA THR A 376 2.19 -1.28 -17.41
C THR A 376 1.66 -2.64 -16.93
N ALA A 377 2.48 -3.68 -17.02
CA ALA A 377 2.13 -5.02 -16.56
C ALA A 377 1.90 -5.05 -15.04
N TYR A 378 2.74 -4.35 -14.27
CA TYR A 378 2.57 -4.21 -12.83
C TYR A 378 1.28 -3.47 -12.47
N ALA A 379 0.93 -2.40 -13.17
CA ALA A 379 -0.33 -1.70 -12.94
C ALA A 379 -1.54 -2.63 -13.10
N CYS A 380 -1.52 -3.49 -14.13
CA CYS A 380 -2.56 -4.51 -14.32
C CYS A 380 -2.56 -5.53 -13.18
N CYS A 381 -1.41 -6.13 -12.85
CA CYS A 381 -1.30 -7.14 -11.79
C CYS A 381 -1.73 -6.60 -10.43
N ASN A 382 -1.28 -5.40 -10.07
CA ASN A 382 -1.62 -4.76 -8.80
C ASN A 382 -3.12 -4.57 -8.64
N GLN A 383 -3.81 -4.05 -9.66
CA GLN A 383 -5.26 -3.85 -9.60
C GLN A 383 -6.03 -5.18 -9.58
N LEU A 384 -5.62 -6.15 -10.38
CA LEU A 384 -6.25 -7.46 -10.43
C LEU A 384 -6.07 -8.24 -9.12
N THR A 385 -4.91 -8.08 -8.44
CA THR A 385 -4.70 -8.64 -7.11
C THR A 385 -5.78 -8.15 -6.13
N TRP A 386 -5.94 -6.85 -5.97
CA TRP A 386 -6.88 -6.34 -4.99
C TRP A 386 -8.36 -6.46 -5.43
N ALA A 387 -8.64 -6.39 -6.73
CA ALA A 387 -9.99 -6.59 -7.25
C ALA A 387 -10.48 -8.05 -7.13
N SER A 388 -9.59 -9.04 -7.22
CA SER A 388 -9.94 -10.46 -7.11
C SER A 388 -9.83 -11.01 -5.68
N PHE A 389 -9.32 -10.24 -4.74
CA PHE A 389 -9.12 -10.65 -3.35
C PHE A 389 -10.40 -11.19 -2.65
N PRO A 390 -11.59 -10.58 -2.84
CA PRO A 390 -12.83 -11.14 -2.28
C PRO A 390 -13.18 -12.55 -2.74
N GLY A 391 -12.62 -13.01 -3.87
CA GLY A 391 -12.81 -14.37 -4.40
C GLY A 391 -12.00 -15.46 -3.68
N VAL A 392 -11.12 -15.09 -2.74
CA VAL A 392 -10.27 -16.03 -1.98
C VAL A 392 -10.36 -15.86 -0.48
N CYS A 393 -10.94 -14.77 -0.01
CA CYS A 393 -11.03 -14.43 1.40
C CYS A 393 -12.49 -14.31 1.83
N PRO A 394 -12.92 -14.99 2.91
CA PRO A 394 -14.25 -14.83 3.50
C PRO A 394 -14.53 -13.38 3.85
N LYS A 395 -15.79 -12.92 3.68
CA LYS A 395 -16.19 -11.52 3.93
C LYS A 395 -15.87 -11.07 5.37
N ASP A 396 -16.09 -11.91 6.34
CA ASP A 396 -15.83 -11.69 7.76
C ASP A 396 -14.34 -11.64 8.11
N LEU A 397 -13.47 -12.19 7.25
CA LEU A 397 -12.01 -12.22 7.41
C LEU A 397 -11.27 -11.24 6.49
N MET A 398 -11.96 -10.39 5.71
CA MET A 398 -11.34 -9.52 4.70
C MET A 398 -10.23 -8.63 5.27
N SER A 399 -10.43 -8.03 6.44
CA SER A 399 -9.41 -7.18 7.08
C SER A 399 -8.20 -7.98 7.52
N LEU A 400 -8.42 -9.12 8.19
CA LEU A 400 -7.36 -10.02 8.66
C LEU A 400 -6.61 -10.65 7.48
N GLY A 401 -7.36 -11.17 6.49
CA GLY A 401 -6.79 -11.76 5.28
C GLY A 401 -5.98 -10.75 4.47
N GLY A 402 -6.48 -9.53 4.29
CA GLY A 402 -5.74 -8.44 3.65
C GLY A 402 -4.42 -8.14 4.36
N GLY A 403 -4.44 -8.10 5.70
CA GLY A 403 -3.25 -7.96 6.54
C GLY A 403 -2.24 -9.09 6.32
N VAL A 404 -2.71 -10.35 6.23
CA VAL A 404 -1.84 -11.51 5.96
C VAL A 404 -1.20 -11.42 4.57
N VAL A 405 -1.96 -11.07 3.54
CA VAL A 405 -1.42 -10.87 2.18
C VAL A 405 -0.37 -9.76 2.18
N ALA A 406 -0.64 -8.64 2.84
CA ALA A 406 0.32 -7.53 2.99
C ALA A 406 1.59 -7.99 3.74
N CYS A 407 1.46 -8.79 4.79
CA CYS A 407 2.62 -9.38 5.49
C CYS A 407 3.46 -10.26 4.56
N CYS A 408 2.85 -11.13 3.75
CA CYS A 408 3.55 -11.97 2.78
C CYS A 408 4.27 -11.12 1.72
N ILE A 409 3.62 -10.06 1.22
CA ILE A 409 4.21 -9.11 0.27
C ILE A 409 5.43 -8.42 0.88
N ASN A 410 5.32 -7.87 2.08
CA ASN A 410 6.42 -7.17 2.73
C ASN A 410 7.59 -8.11 3.09
N LEU A 411 7.29 -9.36 3.43
CA LEU A 411 8.32 -10.38 3.65
C LEU A 411 9.10 -10.65 2.36
N ALA A 412 8.44 -10.77 1.20
CA ALA A 412 9.11 -10.91 -0.09
C ALA A 412 9.94 -9.65 -0.41
N CYS A 413 9.40 -8.44 -0.15
CA CYS A 413 10.10 -7.17 -0.32
C CYS A 413 11.31 -7.00 0.64
N ALA A 414 11.40 -7.79 1.72
CA ALA A 414 12.58 -7.84 2.58
C ALA A 414 13.60 -8.89 2.11
N ILE A 415 13.13 -10.09 1.75
CA ILE A 415 13.99 -11.22 1.37
C ILE A 415 14.67 -10.98 0.02
N VAL A 416 13.92 -10.54 -1.01
CA VAL A 416 14.49 -10.38 -2.35
C VAL A 416 15.62 -9.35 -2.40
N PRO A 417 15.52 -8.14 -1.79
CA PRO A 417 16.66 -7.24 -1.68
C PRO A 417 17.86 -7.83 -0.95
N ALA A 418 17.64 -8.60 0.11
CA ALA A 418 18.74 -9.28 0.81
C ALA A 418 19.47 -10.28 -0.12
N CYS A 419 18.72 -11.04 -0.92
CA CYS A 419 19.28 -11.92 -1.95
C CYS A 419 20.04 -11.12 -3.04
N ILE A 420 19.49 -9.98 -3.49
CA ILE A 420 20.16 -9.10 -4.47
C ILE A 420 21.47 -8.58 -3.87
N GLY A 421 21.49 -8.17 -2.60
CA GLY A 421 22.70 -7.74 -1.92
C GLY A 421 23.77 -8.83 -1.92
N ALA A 422 23.39 -10.07 -1.58
CA ALA A 422 24.30 -11.21 -1.61
C ALA A 422 24.85 -11.53 -3.03
N ILE A 423 24.01 -11.42 -4.07
CA ILE A 423 24.43 -11.58 -5.46
C ILE A 423 25.42 -10.50 -5.86
N ARG A 424 25.17 -9.24 -5.48
CA ARG A 424 26.00 -8.07 -5.85
C ARG A 424 27.27 -7.90 -5.03
N SER A 425 27.44 -8.63 -3.94
CA SER A 425 28.68 -8.68 -3.16
C SER A 425 29.66 -9.72 -3.69
N GLY A 426 29.23 -10.64 -4.53
CA GLY A 426 30.12 -11.55 -5.25
C GLY A 426 30.83 -10.80 -6.36
N SER A 427 32.15 -10.65 -6.28
CA SER A 427 32.99 -9.93 -7.25
C SER A 427 33.04 -10.60 -8.63
N GLY A 428 32.02 -10.41 -9.48
CA GLY A 428 31.99 -11.02 -10.81
C GLY A 428 31.18 -10.21 -11.85
N ASP A 429 31.57 -10.34 -13.14
CA ASP A 429 30.93 -9.65 -14.27
C ASP A 429 29.43 -9.99 -14.50
N GLY A 430 28.81 -10.78 -13.64
CA GLY A 430 27.42 -11.25 -13.75
C GLY A 430 26.43 -10.70 -12.72
N GLU A 431 26.81 -9.74 -11.89
CA GLU A 431 26.01 -9.26 -10.77
C GLU A 431 24.64 -8.72 -11.20
N GLU A 432 24.58 -7.90 -12.24
CA GLU A 432 23.33 -7.32 -12.74
C GLU A 432 22.45 -8.40 -13.38
N LEU A 433 23.03 -9.32 -14.15
CA LEU A 433 22.30 -10.45 -14.73
C LEU A 433 21.72 -11.35 -13.64
N GLY A 434 22.48 -11.64 -12.58
CA GLY A 434 22.04 -12.42 -11.42
C GLY A 434 20.82 -11.81 -10.73
N MET A 435 20.84 -10.49 -10.54
CA MET A 435 19.68 -9.74 -10.03
C MET A 435 18.45 -9.93 -10.93
N PHE A 436 18.59 -9.75 -12.24
CA PHE A 436 17.45 -9.88 -13.16
C PHE A 436 16.96 -11.31 -13.30
N ILE A 437 17.81 -12.33 -13.19
CA ILE A 437 17.40 -13.74 -13.13
C ILE A 437 16.53 -13.99 -11.88
N LEU A 438 16.92 -13.47 -10.73
CA LEU A 438 16.13 -13.58 -9.51
C LEU A 438 14.75 -12.92 -9.68
N LEU A 439 14.71 -11.67 -10.16
CA LEU A 439 13.45 -10.93 -10.36
C LEU A 439 12.56 -11.61 -11.42
N CYS A 440 13.15 -12.11 -12.51
CA CYS A 440 12.46 -12.90 -13.53
C CYS A 440 11.85 -14.18 -12.91
N SER A 441 12.60 -14.90 -12.08
CA SER A 441 12.12 -16.10 -11.40
C SER A 441 10.91 -15.82 -10.49
N CYS A 442 10.94 -14.73 -9.75
CA CYS A 442 9.80 -14.27 -8.95
C CYS A 442 8.57 -13.99 -9.84
N GLY A 443 8.75 -13.30 -10.97
CA GLY A 443 7.68 -13.01 -11.94
C GLY A 443 7.10 -14.27 -12.56
N LEU A 444 7.93 -15.26 -12.91
CA LEU A 444 7.48 -16.55 -13.43
C LEU A 444 6.73 -17.37 -12.38
N ALA A 445 7.17 -17.35 -11.13
CA ALA A 445 6.45 -18.00 -10.03
C ALA A 445 5.06 -17.37 -9.85
N ALA A 446 4.95 -16.06 -9.88
CA ALA A 446 3.67 -15.34 -9.81
C ALA A 446 2.76 -15.69 -11.00
N ALA A 447 3.31 -15.76 -12.22
CA ALA A 447 2.57 -16.15 -13.41
C ALA A 447 2.04 -17.59 -13.32
N GLY A 448 2.87 -18.51 -12.84
CA GLY A 448 2.48 -19.92 -12.61
C GLY A 448 1.34 -20.05 -11.60
N VAL A 449 1.42 -19.32 -10.48
CA VAL A 449 0.35 -19.27 -9.48
C VAL A 449 -0.95 -18.70 -10.09
N GLY A 450 -0.90 -17.58 -10.79
CA GLY A 450 -2.08 -17.02 -11.45
C GLY A 450 -2.70 -17.95 -12.48
N ALA A 451 -1.89 -18.67 -13.26
CA ALA A 451 -2.36 -19.69 -14.21
C ALA A 451 -3.05 -20.86 -13.49
N ALA A 452 -2.45 -21.39 -12.41
CA ALA A 452 -3.00 -22.46 -11.61
C ALA A 452 -4.34 -22.08 -10.96
N LEU A 453 -4.41 -20.89 -10.36
CA LEU A 453 -5.65 -20.33 -9.78
C LEU A 453 -6.72 -20.10 -10.86
N SER A 454 -6.35 -19.64 -12.06
CA SER A 454 -7.28 -19.44 -13.17
C SER A 454 -7.83 -20.73 -13.73
N ALA A 455 -7.10 -21.84 -13.56
CA ALA A 455 -7.50 -23.17 -13.97
C ALA A 455 -8.33 -23.93 -12.92
N GLY A 456 -8.58 -23.32 -11.75
CA GLY A 456 -9.35 -23.95 -10.66
C GLY A 456 -8.60 -25.05 -9.92
N MET A 457 -7.26 -25.10 -9.99
CA MET A 457 -6.47 -26.21 -9.40
C MET A 457 -6.57 -26.28 -7.86
N PHE A 458 -7.08 -25.25 -7.21
CA PHE A 458 -7.22 -25.16 -5.76
C PHE A 458 -8.68 -24.87 -5.34
N ASP A 459 -9.65 -25.11 -6.23
CA ASP A 459 -11.06 -25.08 -5.91
C ASP A 459 -11.41 -26.40 -5.20
N GLU A 460 -11.09 -26.48 -3.92
CA GLU A 460 -11.64 -27.50 -3.03
C GLU A 460 -13.11 -27.18 -2.83
N ASP A 461 -13.98 -28.21 -2.86
CA ASP A 461 -15.42 -28.11 -2.86
C ASP A 461 -16.00 -27.02 -1.93
N GLU A 462 -16.90 -26.20 -2.47
CA GLU A 462 -17.80 -25.29 -1.80
C GLU A 462 -17.22 -24.04 -1.07
N PHE A 463 -16.47 -23.19 -1.75
CA PHE A 463 -16.67 -21.78 -1.52
C PHE A 463 -17.69 -21.28 -2.56
N LYS A 464 -18.97 -21.46 -2.28
CA LYS A 464 -20.04 -20.80 -3.04
C LYS A 464 -19.78 -19.30 -2.95
N TYR A 465 -19.40 -18.73 -4.06
CA TYR A 465 -19.39 -17.31 -4.28
C TYR A 465 -20.83 -16.83 -4.02
N VAL A 466 -21.08 -16.35 -2.79
CA VAL A 466 -22.30 -15.60 -2.52
C VAL A 466 -22.16 -14.34 -3.36
N ASP A 467 -22.86 -14.33 -4.46
CA ASP A 467 -22.82 -13.26 -5.44
C ASP A 467 -23.25 -11.98 -4.71
N MET A 468 -22.33 -11.04 -4.55
CA MET A 468 -22.64 -9.73 -3.98
C MET A 468 -23.77 -9.01 -4.75
N ARG A 469 -24.16 -9.55 -5.91
CA ARG A 469 -25.34 -9.13 -6.66
C ARG A 469 -26.65 -9.59 -6.05
N GLU A 470 -26.71 -10.75 -5.40
CA GLU A 470 -27.97 -11.16 -4.74
C GLU A 470 -28.32 -10.17 -3.63
N GLU A 471 -27.32 -9.66 -2.89
CA GLU A 471 -27.55 -8.59 -1.90
C GLU A 471 -27.84 -7.23 -2.53
N GLU A 472 -27.21 -6.89 -3.69
CA GLU A 472 -27.55 -5.66 -4.42
C GLU A 472 -28.90 -5.75 -5.13
N GLU A 473 -29.29 -6.90 -5.62
CA GLU A 473 -30.63 -7.13 -6.21
C GLU A 473 -31.69 -7.20 -5.11
N GLU A 474 -31.42 -7.83 -3.98
CA GLU A 474 -32.32 -7.83 -2.83
C GLU A 474 -32.47 -6.41 -2.25
N THR A 475 -31.35 -5.65 -2.15
CA THR A 475 -31.40 -4.24 -1.73
C THR A 475 -32.07 -3.33 -2.76
N ARG A 476 -31.95 -3.62 -4.06
CA ARG A 476 -32.70 -2.92 -5.12
C ARG A 476 -34.19 -3.30 -5.10
N GLY A 477 -34.51 -4.55 -4.88
CA GLY A 477 -35.90 -5.02 -4.73
C GLY A 477 -36.61 -4.32 -3.55
N VAL A 478 -35.97 -4.25 -2.41
CA VAL A 478 -36.49 -3.52 -1.23
C VAL A 478 -36.61 -2.02 -1.53
N ARG A 479 -35.72 -1.43 -2.32
CA ARG A 479 -35.75 0.00 -2.66
C ARG A 479 -36.87 0.34 -3.65
N SER A 480 -37.18 -0.57 -4.60
CA SER A 480 -38.29 -0.38 -5.52
C SER A 480 -39.65 -0.50 -4.83
N GLU A 481 -39.78 -1.36 -3.80
CA GLU A 481 -40.99 -1.46 -2.99
C GLU A 481 -41.23 -0.22 -2.12
N TRP A 482 -40.17 0.52 -1.75
CA TRP A 482 -40.28 1.79 -1.01
C TRP A 482 -40.53 3.02 -1.91
N GLU A 483 -40.23 2.92 -3.21
CA GLU A 483 -40.52 3.99 -4.17
C GLU A 483 -41.95 3.86 -4.78
N GLU A 484 -42.59 2.69 -4.67
CA GLU A 484 -43.97 2.45 -5.10
C GLU A 484 -45.01 2.56 -3.95
N ALA A 485 -44.58 2.66 -2.69
CA ALA A 485 -45.46 2.84 -1.53
C ALA A 485 -45.44 4.30 -1.02
#